data_1f3cd9d0c0f115c910ff0b34e624c3a0
#
_entry.id   1f3cd9d0c0f115c910ff0b34e624c3a0
#
_cell.length_a   1.000
_cell.length_b   1.000
_cell.length_c   1.000
_cell.angle_alpha   90.00
_cell.angle_beta   90.00
_cell.angle_gamma   90.00
#
_symmetry.space_group_name_H-M   'P 1'
#
loop_
_entity.id
_entity.type
_entity.pdbx_description
1 polymer ?
#
loop_
_entity_poly.entity_id
_entity_poly.type
_entity_poly.pdbx_seq_one_letter_code
_entity_poly.pdbx_strand_id
1 'polypeptide(L)'
;MVKNLNRYYPLSAYEKKKLFHFLAINLLSEQEDSLDIVNNQPVFFSDIGFFYLKGVLETESVVFICKILSWLYLHDKLDQKYLRKKEDETIEWLNERFIESFEKRFKRLPKETRKSIQNELTKIHFKLLHYILNKSDEFPLDISFFNQNYPTFYCYLLEYMNDLMSKHKELLQDKFFLFFSYLLLLINHIPVQLVSEPVKIIIDFSYGAAYNRFIKKNLSLYINLNTEVIEAGKPDFPDVIITNRNNLYEESVSQVVVWLDPPRAVDWGNLTKILLTIQEEKYKDSKIDKQIDDFPEEIIDRIE
;
A
#
# COMPACT_ATOMS: atom_id res chain seq x y z
N MET A 1 -9.47 -4.01 34.60
CA MET A 1 -9.00 -4.63 33.34
C MET A 1 -7.95 -3.80 32.62
N VAL A 2 -8.23 -2.64 32.01
CA VAL A 2 -7.23 -1.82 31.29
C VAL A 2 -6.04 -1.41 32.18
N LYS A 3 -6.24 -1.14 33.46
CA LYS A 3 -5.17 -0.86 34.41
C LYS A 3 -4.26 -2.07 34.64
N ASN A 4 -4.81 -3.28 34.70
CA ASN A 4 -4.04 -4.51 34.86
C ASN A 4 -3.23 -4.80 33.59
N LEU A 5 -3.85 -4.70 32.42
CA LEU A 5 -3.16 -4.82 31.13
C LEU A 5 -1.98 -3.84 31.01
N ASN A 6 -2.14 -2.59 31.43
CA ASN A 6 -1.10 -1.57 31.34
C ASN A 6 0.15 -1.85 32.21
N ARG A 7 0.04 -2.73 33.22
CA ARG A 7 1.22 -3.17 34.02
C ARG A 7 2.15 -4.08 33.20
N TYR A 8 1.58 -4.85 32.30
CA TYR A 8 2.29 -5.85 31.51
C TYR A 8 2.61 -5.37 30.09
N TYR A 9 1.73 -4.54 29.54
CA TYR A 9 1.84 -3.94 28.23
C TYR A 9 1.73 -2.43 28.35
N PRO A 10 2.84 -1.70 28.41
CA PRO A 10 2.80 -0.24 28.58
C PRO A 10 2.11 0.40 27.37
N LEU A 11 0.95 0.99 27.65
CA LEU A 11 0.11 1.66 26.68
C LEU A 11 0.14 3.17 26.88
N SER A 12 0.28 3.92 25.80
CA SER A 12 0.09 5.37 25.79
C SER A 12 -1.36 5.75 26.16
N ALA A 13 -1.60 7.01 26.50
CA ALA A 13 -2.96 7.49 26.78
C ALA A 13 -3.91 7.28 25.59
N TYR A 14 -3.41 7.46 24.38
CA TYR A 14 -4.16 7.24 23.13
C TYR A 14 -4.51 5.77 22.92
N GLU A 15 -3.55 4.87 23.09
CA GLU A 15 -3.76 3.42 22.98
C GLU A 15 -4.75 2.90 24.03
N LYS A 16 -4.67 3.42 25.27
CA LYS A 16 -5.69 3.10 26.31
C LYS A 16 -7.09 3.48 25.88
N LYS A 17 -7.24 4.67 25.27
CA LYS A 17 -8.54 5.12 24.77
C LYS A 17 -9.04 4.24 23.63
N LYS A 18 -8.17 3.90 22.67
CA LYS A 18 -8.50 2.96 21.57
C LYS A 18 -8.90 1.59 22.10
N LEU A 19 -8.10 1.02 23.02
CA LEU A 19 -8.41 -0.26 23.62
C LEU A 19 -9.75 -0.22 24.38
N PHE A 20 -10.02 0.85 25.11
CA PHE A 20 -11.31 1.01 25.82
C PHE A 20 -12.48 1.03 24.84
N HIS A 21 -12.40 1.80 23.75
CA HIS A 21 -13.45 1.82 22.74
C HIS A 21 -13.63 0.46 22.06
N PHE A 22 -12.51 -0.20 21.71
CA PHE A 22 -12.54 -1.55 21.16
C PHE A 22 -13.26 -2.54 22.09
N LEU A 23 -12.94 -2.52 23.39
CA LEU A 23 -13.58 -3.40 24.37
C LEU A 23 -15.05 -3.06 24.58
N ALA A 24 -15.41 -1.78 24.62
CA ALA A 24 -16.79 -1.34 24.76
C ALA A 24 -17.66 -1.81 23.59
N ILE A 25 -17.19 -1.63 22.35
CA ILE A 25 -17.88 -2.09 21.15
C ILE A 25 -18.06 -3.61 21.18
N ASN A 26 -16.97 -4.34 21.47
CA ASN A 26 -17.02 -5.80 21.50
C ASN A 26 -17.88 -6.39 22.62
N LEU A 27 -17.96 -5.73 23.77
CA LEU A 27 -18.86 -6.15 24.87
C LEU A 27 -20.33 -5.91 24.51
N LEU A 28 -20.61 -4.86 23.73
CA LEU A 28 -21.97 -4.56 23.26
C LEU A 28 -22.43 -5.52 22.15
N SER A 29 -21.48 -5.97 21.29
CA SER A 29 -21.77 -6.91 20.19
C SER A 29 -21.80 -8.38 20.61
N GLU A 30 -21.36 -8.74 21.81
CA GLU A 30 -21.34 -10.14 22.27
C GLU A 30 -22.75 -10.80 22.42
N GLN A 31 -23.81 -10.02 22.27
CA GLN A 31 -25.18 -10.57 22.34
C GLN A 31 -25.62 -11.25 21.02
N GLU A 32 -24.96 -11.06 19.89
CA GLU A 32 -25.44 -11.55 18.60
C GLU A 32 -24.57 -12.61 17.89
N ASP A 33 -23.24 -12.66 18.11
CA ASP A 33 -22.33 -13.44 17.23
C ASP A 33 -21.41 -14.46 17.92
N SER A 34 -21.76 -15.02 19.05
CA SER A 34 -20.83 -15.68 20.00
C SER A 34 -20.31 -17.08 19.58
N LEU A 35 -20.83 -17.74 18.56
CA LEU A 35 -20.52 -19.16 18.29
C LEU A 35 -19.45 -19.41 17.21
N ASP A 36 -19.37 -18.58 16.16
CA ASP A 36 -18.46 -18.85 15.04
C ASP A 36 -17.02 -18.39 15.27
N ILE A 37 -16.82 -17.38 16.13
CA ILE A 37 -15.50 -16.84 16.45
C ILE A 37 -14.66 -17.79 17.31
N VAL A 38 -15.32 -18.58 18.15
CA VAL A 38 -14.65 -19.47 19.12
C VAL A 38 -13.92 -20.62 18.42
N ASN A 39 -14.40 -21.07 17.28
CA ASN A 39 -13.85 -22.25 16.61
C ASN A 39 -12.53 -22.03 15.88
N ASN A 40 -12.22 -20.81 15.44
CA ASN A 40 -11.07 -20.53 14.57
C ASN A 40 -9.93 -19.74 15.23
N GLN A 41 -10.15 -19.01 16.33
CA GLN A 41 -9.12 -18.17 16.95
C GLN A 41 -8.04 -18.87 17.80
N PRO A 42 -8.28 -20.02 18.43
CA PRO A 42 -7.24 -20.69 19.24
C PRO A 42 -6.02 -21.15 18.46
N VAL A 43 -6.10 -21.17 17.12
CA VAL A 43 -5.02 -21.71 16.27
C VAL A 43 -3.80 -20.78 16.22
N PHE A 44 -4.00 -19.47 16.27
CA PHE A 44 -2.92 -18.49 16.08
C PHE A 44 -2.13 -18.16 17.36
N PHE A 45 -2.79 -18.21 18.53
CA PHE A 45 -2.14 -17.88 19.80
C PHE A 45 -1.70 -19.12 20.56
N SER A 46 -0.54 -19.04 21.22
CA SER A 46 -0.02 -20.13 22.06
C SER A 46 -0.85 -20.26 23.34
N ASP A 47 -0.94 -21.47 23.86
CA ASP A 47 -1.60 -21.74 25.15
C ASP A 47 -1.01 -20.91 26.28
N ILE A 48 0.29 -20.62 26.22
CA ILE A 48 0.98 -19.74 27.19
C ILE A 48 0.40 -18.31 27.16
N GLY A 49 0.18 -17.74 25.96
CA GLY A 49 -0.42 -16.42 25.83
C GLY A 49 -1.83 -16.38 26.37
N PHE A 50 -2.60 -17.41 26.10
CA PHE A 50 -3.97 -17.55 26.56
C PHE A 50 -4.05 -17.63 28.09
N PHE A 51 -3.34 -18.58 28.72
CA PHE A 51 -3.33 -18.76 30.18
C PHE A 51 -2.79 -17.54 30.92
N TYR A 52 -1.77 -16.89 30.36
CA TYR A 52 -1.21 -15.67 30.93
C TYR A 52 -2.24 -14.55 31.00
N LEU A 53 -2.94 -14.27 29.89
CA LEU A 53 -3.97 -13.22 29.86
C LEU A 53 -5.21 -13.58 30.68
N LYS A 54 -5.60 -14.84 30.75
CA LYS A 54 -6.68 -15.30 31.64
C LYS A 54 -6.40 -14.88 33.08
N GLY A 55 -5.19 -15.08 33.59
CA GLY A 55 -4.78 -14.64 34.93
C GLY A 55 -4.73 -13.11 35.10
N VAL A 56 -4.25 -12.39 34.08
CA VAL A 56 -4.13 -10.92 34.10
C VAL A 56 -5.50 -10.24 34.06
N LEU A 57 -6.44 -10.80 33.32
CA LEU A 57 -7.76 -10.20 33.05
C LEU A 57 -8.83 -10.67 34.05
N GLU A 58 -8.53 -11.73 34.83
CA GLU A 58 -9.47 -12.34 35.74
C GLU A 58 -10.79 -12.74 35.06
N THR A 59 -10.69 -13.27 33.82
CA THR A 59 -11.84 -13.66 33.01
C THR A 59 -11.71 -15.10 32.51
N GLU A 60 -12.85 -15.79 32.46
CA GLU A 60 -12.98 -17.12 31.85
C GLU A 60 -13.42 -17.10 30.40
N SER A 61 -13.80 -15.93 29.87
CA SER A 61 -14.25 -15.79 28.48
C SER A 61 -13.11 -15.95 27.50
N VAL A 62 -13.07 -17.09 26.80
CA VAL A 62 -12.09 -17.41 25.75
C VAL A 62 -12.16 -16.38 24.63
N VAL A 63 -13.36 -16.05 24.17
CA VAL A 63 -13.60 -15.08 23.11
C VAL A 63 -13.00 -13.73 23.46
N PHE A 64 -13.24 -13.26 24.65
CA PHE A 64 -12.73 -11.98 25.12
C PHE A 64 -11.20 -11.94 25.22
N ILE A 65 -10.58 -13.04 25.70
CA ILE A 65 -9.12 -13.16 25.74
C ILE A 65 -8.55 -13.14 24.32
N CYS A 66 -9.14 -13.87 23.38
CA CYS A 66 -8.72 -13.88 21.99
C CYS A 66 -8.83 -12.50 21.32
N LYS A 67 -9.90 -11.75 21.57
CA LYS A 67 -10.07 -10.38 21.08
C LYS A 67 -8.97 -9.45 21.59
N ILE A 68 -8.59 -9.56 22.87
CA ILE A 68 -7.50 -8.76 23.44
C ILE A 68 -6.14 -9.16 22.87
N LEU A 69 -5.87 -10.47 22.73
CA LEU A 69 -4.65 -10.96 22.09
C LEU A 69 -4.54 -10.43 20.65
N SER A 70 -5.63 -10.47 19.89
CA SER A 70 -5.69 -9.94 18.53
C SER A 70 -5.40 -8.45 18.49
N TRP A 71 -6.00 -7.68 19.41
CA TRP A 71 -5.74 -6.24 19.50
C TRP A 71 -4.27 -5.95 19.83
N LEU A 72 -3.70 -6.65 20.81
CA LEU A 72 -2.28 -6.50 21.20
C LEU A 72 -1.35 -6.87 20.04
N TYR A 73 -1.67 -7.94 19.31
CA TYR A 73 -0.90 -8.38 18.15
C TYR A 73 -0.90 -7.32 17.03
N LEU A 74 -2.08 -6.82 16.65
CA LEU A 74 -2.23 -5.82 15.60
C LEU A 74 -1.57 -4.46 15.92
N HIS A 75 -1.33 -4.19 17.21
CA HIS A 75 -0.68 -2.96 17.68
C HIS A 75 0.79 -3.15 18.11
N ASP A 76 1.42 -4.27 17.71
CA ASP A 76 2.82 -4.59 18.04
C ASP A 76 3.12 -4.59 19.56
N LYS A 77 2.13 -4.96 20.36
CA LYS A 77 2.29 -5.05 21.83
C LYS A 77 2.42 -6.48 22.32
N LEU A 78 2.19 -7.48 21.46
CA LEU A 78 2.28 -8.87 21.84
C LEU A 78 3.69 -9.42 21.56
N ASP A 79 4.29 -10.06 22.57
CA ASP A 79 5.56 -10.75 22.41
C ASP A 79 5.37 -12.01 21.51
N GLN A 80 6.32 -12.25 20.61
CA GLN A 80 6.29 -13.39 19.68
C GLN A 80 6.16 -14.75 20.38
N LYS A 81 6.63 -14.87 21.66
CA LYS A 81 6.46 -16.11 22.44
C LYS A 81 5.01 -16.50 22.68
N TYR A 82 4.07 -15.55 22.53
CA TYR A 82 2.63 -15.80 22.68
C TYR A 82 1.94 -16.21 21.39
N LEU A 83 2.67 -16.20 20.27
CA LEU A 83 2.19 -16.71 18.99
C LEU A 83 2.52 -18.21 18.87
N ARG A 84 1.68 -18.95 18.16
CA ARG A 84 2.02 -20.32 17.78
C ARG A 84 3.13 -20.30 16.75
N LYS A 85 4.03 -21.28 16.81
CA LYS A 85 5.12 -21.44 15.84
C LYS A 85 4.60 -21.86 14.45
N LYS A 86 3.44 -22.51 14.41
CA LYS A 86 2.79 -22.90 13.15
C LYS A 86 1.90 -21.75 12.73
N GLU A 87 2.24 -21.08 11.65
CA GLU A 87 1.43 -20.05 11.04
C GLU A 87 0.13 -20.67 10.48
N ASP A 88 -0.91 -19.86 10.36
CA ASP A 88 -2.14 -20.26 9.70
C ASP A 88 -1.84 -20.49 8.21
N GLU A 89 -2.06 -21.69 7.71
CA GLU A 89 -1.77 -22.10 6.33
C GLU A 89 -2.46 -21.19 5.31
N THR A 90 -3.62 -20.64 5.65
CA THR A 90 -4.35 -19.67 4.80
C THR A 90 -3.64 -18.33 4.74
N ILE A 91 -3.11 -17.86 5.88
CA ILE A 91 -2.33 -16.61 5.94
C ILE A 91 -1.03 -16.77 5.16
N GLU A 92 -0.30 -17.88 5.36
CA GLU A 92 0.93 -18.17 4.60
C GLU A 92 0.66 -18.18 3.10
N TRP A 93 -0.39 -18.87 2.67
CA TRP A 93 -0.79 -18.94 1.27
C TRP A 93 -1.13 -17.56 0.69
N LEU A 94 -1.90 -16.73 1.39
CA LEU A 94 -2.22 -15.37 0.95
C LEU A 94 -0.97 -14.49 0.85
N ASN A 95 -0.06 -14.60 1.84
CA ASN A 95 1.21 -13.88 1.84
C ASN A 95 2.08 -14.23 0.63
N GLU A 96 2.32 -15.52 0.40
CA GLU A 96 3.16 -15.97 -0.71
C GLU A 96 2.53 -15.62 -2.05
N ARG A 97 1.21 -15.81 -2.21
CA ARG A 97 0.50 -15.45 -3.44
C ARG A 97 0.65 -13.97 -3.80
N PHE A 98 0.55 -13.07 -2.80
CA PHE A 98 0.76 -11.64 -3.04
C PHE A 98 2.19 -11.35 -3.48
N ILE A 99 3.18 -11.89 -2.75
CA ILE A 99 4.59 -11.67 -3.02
C ILE A 99 4.99 -12.26 -4.39
N GLU A 100 4.56 -13.48 -4.71
CA GLU A 100 4.84 -14.12 -6.00
C GLU A 100 4.22 -13.33 -7.16
N SER A 101 2.98 -12.86 -7.01
CA SER A 101 2.33 -12.01 -8.01
C SER A 101 3.11 -10.73 -8.25
N PHE A 102 3.55 -10.08 -7.16
CA PHE A 102 4.36 -8.85 -7.25
C PHE A 102 5.71 -9.11 -7.94
N GLU A 103 6.46 -10.12 -7.49
CA GLU A 103 7.77 -10.47 -8.07
C GLU A 103 7.69 -10.94 -9.52
N LYS A 104 6.58 -11.57 -9.92
CA LYS A 104 6.31 -11.95 -11.31
C LYS A 104 6.07 -10.74 -12.20
N ARG A 105 5.38 -9.71 -11.68
CA ARG A 105 5.03 -8.50 -12.44
C ARG A 105 6.20 -7.53 -12.56
N PHE A 106 6.96 -7.37 -11.48
CA PHE A 106 8.05 -6.41 -11.36
C PHE A 106 9.42 -7.10 -11.24
N LYS A 107 10.09 -6.88 -10.14
CA LYS A 107 11.42 -7.45 -9.84
C LYS A 107 11.38 -8.17 -8.49
N ARG A 108 12.29 -9.13 -8.36
CA ARG A 108 12.47 -9.83 -7.10
C ARG A 108 12.82 -8.86 -5.98
N LEU A 109 12.14 -9.00 -4.85
CA LEU A 109 12.33 -8.16 -3.69
C LEU A 109 13.64 -8.47 -2.96
N PRO A 110 14.37 -7.44 -2.46
CA PRO A 110 15.46 -7.65 -1.52
C PRO A 110 14.98 -8.43 -0.28
N LYS A 111 15.84 -9.26 0.28
CA LYS A 111 15.47 -10.14 1.42
C LYS A 111 14.85 -9.39 2.60
N GLU A 112 15.43 -8.26 2.98
CA GLU A 112 14.93 -7.46 4.11
C GLU A 112 13.56 -6.85 3.81
N THR A 113 13.38 -6.31 2.61
CA THR A 113 12.09 -5.77 2.15
C THR A 113 11.02 -6.86 2.09
N ARG A 114 11.36 -8.04 1.52
CA ARG A 114 10.45 -9.19 1.48
C ARG A 114 10.00 -9.60 2.88
N LYS A 115 10.93 -9.70 3.83
CA LYS A 115 10.63 -10.04 5.23
C LYS A 115 9.73 -8.99 5.89
N SER A 116 9.99 -7.72 5.67
CA SER A 116 9.17 -6.62 6.21
C SER A 116 7.75 -6.68 5.65
N ILE A 117 7.61 -6.83 4.33
CA ILE A 117 6.33 -7.00 3.64
C ILE A 117 5.58 -8.24 4.17
N GLN A 118 6.25 -9.38 4.32
CA GLN A 118 5.65 -10.61 4.83
C GLN A 118 5.09 -10.43 6.24
N ASN A 119 5.81 -9.73 7.12
CA ASN A 119 5.34 -9.44 8.47
C ASN A 119 4.07 -8.57 8.47
N GLU A 120 4.00 -7.56 7.60
CA GLU A 120 2.80 -6.71 7.51
C GLU A 120 1.64 -7.42 6.82
N LEU A 121 1.89 -8.20 5.76
CA LEU A 121 0.88 -9.05 5.12
C LEU A 121 0.25 -10.00 6.13
N THR A 122 1.06 -10.62 6.98
CA THR A 122 0.54 -11.51 8.06
C THR A 122 -0.46 -10.78 8.95
N LYS A 123 -0.20 -9.52 9.30
CA LYS A 123 -1.16 -8.71 10.08
C LYS A 123 -2.42 -8.34 9.29
N ILE A 124 -2.27 -7.99 8.02
CA ILE A 124 -3.40 -7.67 7.12
C ILE A 124 -4.30 -8.89 6.99
N HIS A 125 -3.73 -10.06 6.66
CA HIS A 125 -4.50 -11.29 6.48
C HIS A 125 -5.06 -11.84 7.80
N PHE A 126 -4.31 -11.70 8.90
CA PHE A 126 -4.86 -11.99 10.22
C PHE A 126 -6.09 -11.14 10.52
N LYS A 127 -6.04 -9.83 10.22
CA LYS A 127 -7.18 -8.94 10.39
C LYS A 127 -8.34 -9.33 9.49
N LEU A 128 -8.07 -9.72 8.26
CA LEU A 128 -9.08 -10.18 7.32
C LEU A 128 -9.83 -11.43 7.82
N LEU A 129 -9.09 -12.44 8.29
CA LEU A 129 -9.64 -13.77 8.60
C LEU A 129 -10.17 -13.89 10.03
N HIS A 130 -9.58 -13.18 10.98
CA HIS A 130 -9.84 -13.39 12.41
C HIS A 130 -10.40 -12.14 13.12
N TYR A 131 -10.53 -11.03 12.41
CA TYR A 131 -10.99 -9.79 12.99
C TYR A 131 -12.31 -9.38 12.33
N ILE A 132 -13.39 -9.28 13.11
CA ILE A 132 -14.65 -8.78 12.58
C ILE A 132 -14.45 -7.31 12.22
N LEU A 133 -14.31 -7.04 10.95
CA LEU A 133 -14.28 -5.69 10.43
C LEU A 133 -15.69 -5.13 10.53
N ASN A 134 -15.88 -4.03 11.24
CA ASN A 134 -17.08 -3.24 11.05
C ASN A 134 -17.14 -2.89 9.57
N LYS A 135 -18.13 -3.43 8.89
CA LYS A 135 -18.43 -3.17 7.48
C LYS A 135 -18.98 -1.74 7.34
N SER A 136 -18.14 -0.74 7.62
CA SER A 136 -18.44 0.60 7.15
C SER A 136 -18.07 0.60 5.67
N ASP A 137 -19.06 0.59 4.81
CA ASP A 137 -18.92 0.65 3.35
C ASP A 137 -18.28 1.97 2.88
N GLU A 138 -18.02 2.89 3.79
CA GLU A 138 -17.43 4.19 3.51
C GLU A 138 -15.98 4.24 4.03
N PHE A 139 -15.03 4.03 3.12
CA PHE A 139 -13.66 4.46 3.36
C PHE A 139 -13.62 5.98 3.23
N PRO A 140 -13.24 6.74 4.28
CA PRO A 140 -13.27 8.21 4.24
C PRO A 140 -12.14 8.81 3.40
N LEU A 141 -11.45 8.01 2.59
CA LEU A 141 -10.30 8.42 1.81
C LEU A 141 -10.65 8.45 0.32
N ASP A 142 -10.30 9.55 -0.31
CA ASP A 142 -10.40 9.71 -1.75
C ASP A 142 -9.40 8.79 -2.46
N ILE A 143 -9.88 7.71 -3.05
CA ILE A 143 -9.08 6.74 -3.79
C ILE A 143 -8.46 7.39 -5.03
N SER A 144 -9.08 8.43 -5.59
CA SER A 144 -8.57 9.16 -6.75
C SER A 144 -7.20 9.78 -6.48
N PHE A 145 -6.93 10.19 -5.23
CA PHE A 145 -5.62 10.65 -4.80
C PHE A 145 -4.52 9.59 -5.08
N PHE A 146 -4.81 8.33 -4.78
CA PHE A 146 -3.82 7.26 -4.97
C PHE A 146 -3.64 6.89 -6.44
N ASN A 147 -4.70 6.91 -7.22
CA ASN A 147 -4.60 6.74 -8.67
C ASN A 147 -3.72 7.84 -9.29
N GLN A 148 -3.94 9.09 -8.90
CA GLN A 148 -3.19 10.24 -9.42
C GLN A 148 -1.73 10.29 -8.96
N ASN A 149 -1.39 9.81 -7.76
CA ASN A 149 -0.04 9.95 -7.20
C ASN A 149 0.79 8.66 -7.23
N TYR A 150 0.15 7.49 -7.35
CA TYR A 150 0.79 6.17 -7.36
C TYR A 150 0.20 5.25 -8.44
N PRO A 151 0.12 5.71 -9.71
CA PRO A 151 -0.62 5.00 -10.76
C PRO A 151 -0.14 3.57 -10.97
N THR A 152 1.17 3.32 -10.89
CA THR A 152 1.76 1.98 -11.07
C THR A 152 1.25 1.00 -10.01
N PHE A 153 1.26 1.38 -8.73
CA PHE A 153 0.75 0.53 -7.66
C PHE A 153 -0.76 0.36 -7.74
N TYR A 154 -1.47 1.43 -8.05
CA TYR A 154 -2.92 1.42 -8.18
C TYR A 154 -3.37 0.45 -9.29
N CYS A 155 -2.83 0.59 -10.50
CA CYS A 155 -3.14 -0.30 -11.62
C CYS A 155 -2.76 -1.76 -11.34
N TYR A 156 -1.57 -2.02 -10.79
CA TYR A 156 -1.17 -3.37 -10.38
C TYR A 156 -2.15 -4.00 -9.41
N LEU A 157 -2.57 -3.25 -8.39
CA LEU A 157 -3.49 -3.78 -7.39
C LEU A 157 -4.89 -4.03 -7.92
N LEU A 158 -5.39 -3.20 -8.84
CA LEU A 158 -6.67 -3.49 -9.51
C LEU A 158 -6.62 -4.85 -10.23
N GLU A 159 -5.53 -5.14 -10.95
CA GLU A 159 -5.34 -6.41 -11.65
C GLU A 159 -5.23 -7.58 -10.68
N TYR A 160 -4.39 -7.43 -9.66
CA TYR A 160 -4.21 -8.45 -8.63
C TYR A 160 -5.51 -8.78 -7.90
N MET A 161 -6.26 -7.74 -7.52
CA MET A 161 -7.54 -7.91 -6.82
C MET A 161 -8.59 -8.57 -7.71
N ASN A 162 -8.64 -8.23 -8.99
CA ASN A 162 -9.54 -8.88 -9.93
C ASN A 162 -9.21 -10.38 -10.08
N ASP A 163 -7.93 -10.74 -10.23
CA ASP A 163 -7.52 -12.16 -10.27
C ASP A 163 -7.86 -12.88 -8.97
N LEU A 164 -7.56 -12.26 -7.82
CA LEU A 164 -7.84 -12.82 -6.50
C LEU A 164 -9.35 -13.05 -6.31
N MET A 165 -10.18 -12.03 -6.55
CA MET A 165 -11.62 -12.08 -6.32
C MET A 165 -12.35 -13.00 -7.31
N SER A 166 -11.84 -13.16 -8.53
CA SER A 166 -12.40 -14.10 -9.50
C SER A 166 -12.33 -15.55 -9.01
N LYS A 167 -11.29 -15.87 -8.23
CA LYS A 167 -11.00 -17.21 -7.69
C LYS A 167 -11.53 -17.42 -6.27
N HIS A 168 -11.68 -16.33 -5.50
CA HIS A 168 -12.00 -16.33 -4.07
C HIS A 168 -13.14 -15.35 -3.79
N LYS A 169 -14.36 -15.72 -4.21
CA LYS A 169 -15.56 -14.88 -4.07
C LYS A 169 -15.93 -14.56 -2.62
N GLU A 170 -15.49 -15.36 -1.68
CA GLU A 170 -15.64 -15.15 -0.25
C GLU A 170 -14.95 -13.89 0.26
N LEU A 171 -13.91 -13.42 -0.44
CA LEU A 171 -13.16 -12.20 -0.09
C LEU A 171 -13.79 -10.92 -0.64
N LEU A 172 -14.84 -11.01 -1.47
CA LEU A 172 -15.47 -9.85 -2.10
C LEU A 172 -16.00 -8.80 -1.10
N GLN A 173 -16.44 -9.24 0.08
CA GLN A 173 -16.95 -8.33 1.10
C GLN A 173 -15.88 -7.40 1.68
N ASP A 174 -14.62 -7.85 1.66
CA ASP A 174 -13.49 -7.15 2.25
C ASP A 174 -12.54 -6.52 1.19
N LYS A 175 -13.02 -6.42 -0.06
CA LYS A 175 -12.19 -5.95 -1.19
C LYS A 175 -11.57 -4.57 -0.94
N PHE A 176 -12.31 -3.62 -0.38
CA PHE A 176 -11.79 -2.28 -0.11
C PHE A 176 -10.74 -2.28 0.97
N PHE A 177 -10.95 -3.04 2.04
CA PHE A 177 -9.97 -3.21 3.10
C PHE A 177 -8.66 -3.79 2.56
N LEU A 178 -8.74 -4.86 1.76
CA LEU A 178 -7.57 -5.50 1.16
C LEU A 178 -6.85 -4.57 0.19
N PHE A 179 -7.59 -3.98 -0.75
CA PHE A 179 -7.02 -3.07 -1.74
C PHE A 179 -6.25 -1.93 -1.07
N PHE A 180 -6.87 -1.25 -0.11
CA PHE A 180 -6.28 -0.12 0.58
C PHE A 180 -5.08 -0.54 1.46
N SER A 181 -5.19 -1.67 2.16
CA SER A 181 -4.10 -2.18 2.98
C SER A 181 -2.88 -2.57 2.14
N TYR A 182 -3.09 -3.22 1.01
CA TYR A 182 -2.02 -3.57 0.08
C TYR A 182 -1.41 -2.32 -0.59
N LEU A 183 -2.24 -1.33 -0.91
CA LEU A 183 -1.75 -0.08 -1.49
C LEU A 183 -0.80 0.65 -0.54
N LEU A 184 -1.20 0.81 0.72
CA LEU A 184 -0.35 1.41 1.75
C LEU A 184 0.91 0.58 2.01
N LEU A 185 0.79 -0.75 2.02
CA LEU A 185 1.92 -1.66 2.16
C LEU A 185 2.97 -1.40 1.06
N LEU A 186 2.53 -1.36 -0.20
CA LEU A 186 3.43 -1.13 -1.34
C LEU A 186 4.07 0.25 -1.27
N ILE A 187 3.28 1.30 -1.04
CA ILE A 187 3.79 2.68 -0.95
C ILE A 187 4.84 2.82 0.15
N ASN A 188 4.65 2.15 1.29
CA ASN A 188 5.56 2.28 2.42
C ASN A 188 6.86 1.48 2.26
N HIS A 189 6.83 0.35 1.54
CA HIS A 189 7.96 -0.58 1.50
C HIS A 189 8.68 -0.64 0.17
N ILE A 190 8.02 -0.24 -0.92
CA ILE A 190 8.57 -0.39 -2.27
C ILE A 190 8.93 0.97 -2.85
N PRO A 191 10.22 1.23 -3.08
CA PRO A 191 10.65 2.41 -3.84
C PRO A 191 10.07 2.38 -5.27
N VAL A 192 9.53 3.50 -5.73
CA VAL A 192 8.92 3.63 -7.07
C VAL A 192 9.89 3.19 -8.18
N GLN A 193 11.20 3.38 -7.96
CA GLN A 193 12.26 2.99 -8.88
C GLN A 193 12.34 1.47 -9.15
N LEU A 194 11.76 0.65 -8.29
CA LEU A 194 11.72 -0.81 -8.49
C LEU A 194 10.57 -1.27 -9.38
N VAL A 195 9.54 -0.45 -9.53
CA VAL A 195 8.26 -0.85 -10.16
C VAL A 195 7.92 -0.05 -11.42
N SER A 196 8.58 1.07 -11.66
CA SER A 196 8.33 1.90 -12.82
C SER A 196 9.59 2.11 -13.64
N GLU A 197 9.44 2.22 -14.95
CA GLU A 197 10.51 2.71 -15.81
C GLU A 197 10.73 4.20 -15.57
N PRO A 198 11.99 4.69 -15.69
CA PRO A 198 12.26 6.10 -15.52
C PRO A 198 11.62 6.92 -16.64
N VAL A 199 11.04 8.07 -16.26
CA VAL A 199 10.66 9.10 -17.24
C VAL A 199 11.92 9.87 -17.63
N LYS A 200 12.29 9.81 -18.91
CA LYS A 200 13.49 10.44 -19.45
C LYS A 200 13.23 11.92 -19.72
N ILE A 201 14.01 12.79 -19.09
CA ILE A 201 13.83 14.23 -19.13
C ILE A 201 15.06 14.91 -19.71
N ILE A 202 14.89 15.78 -20.68
CA ILE A 202 15.92 16.76 -21.09
C ILE A 202 15.60 18.10 -20.44
N ILE A 203 16.64 18.74 -19.88
CA ILE A 203 16.58 20.10 -19.34
C ILE A 203 17.45 20.99 -20.20
N ASP A 204 16.85 21.90 -21.00
CA ASP A 204 17.55 22.78 -21.90
C ASP A 204 17.05 24.22 -21.81
N PHE A 205 17.70 25.01 -20.97
CA PHE A 205 17.45 26.45 -20.84
C PHE A 205 18.56 27.28 -21.48
N SER A 206 18.19 28.39 -22.10
CA SER A 206 19.13 29.35 -22.70
C SER A 206 20.07 30.02 -21.68
N TYR A 207 19.77 29.90 -20.37
CA TYR A 207 20.59 30.46 -19.29
C TYR A 207 21.88 29.66 -18.99
N GLY A 208 22.08 28.54 -19.70
CA GLY A 208 23.31 27.76 -19.65
C GLY A 208 23.37 26.68 -18.58
N ALA A 209 24.49 25.97 -18.54
CA ALA A 209 24.67 24.74 -17.77
C ALA A 209 24.45 24.90 -16.24
N ALA A 210 24.74 26.08 -15.69
CA ALA A 210 24.53 26.32 -14.25
C ALA A 210 23.04 26.34 -13.90
N TYR A 211 22.23 26.93 -14.75
CA TYR A 211 20.78 26.95 -14.55
C TYR A 211 20.16 25.57 -14.78
N ASN A 212 20.62 24.82 -15.79
CA ASN A 212 20.15 23.45 -16.01
C ASN A 212 20.47 22.55 -14.80
N ARG A 213 21.65 22.69 -14.18
CA ARG A 213 21.97 21.97 -12.93
C ARG A 213 21.08 22.39 -11.76
N PHE A 214 20.73 23.67 -11.67
CA PHE A 214 19.79 24.17 -10.66
C PHE A 214 18.40 23.52 -10.83
N ILE A 215 17.86 23.47 -12.04
CA ILE A 215 16.57 22.83 -12.33
C ILE A 215 16.64 21.33 -12.04
N LYS A 216 17.71 20.64 -12.48
CA LYS A 216 17.91 19.21 -12.19
C LYS A 216 17.90 18.91 -10.68
N LYS A 217 18.59 19.72 -9.89
CA LYS A 217 18.60 19.57 -8.42
C LYS A 217 17.22 19.78 -7.81
N ASN A 218 16.47 20.77 -8.29
CA ASN A 218 15.13 21.03 -7.78
C ASN A 218 14.12 19.96 -8.23
N LEU A 219 14.28 19.39 -9.43
CA LEU A 219 13.46 18.26 -9.88
C LEU A 219 13.43 17.14 -8.84
N SER A 220 14.59 16.71 -8.35
CA SER A 220 14.70 15.65 -7.34
C SER A 220 14.20 16.04 -5.95
N LEU A 221 14.01 17.33 -5.66
CA LEU A 221 13.46 17.82 -4.39
C LEU A 221 11.94 17.92 -4.41
N TYR A 222 11.36 18.29 -5.56
CA TYR A 222 9.92 18.54 -5.67
C TYR A 222 9.14 17.35 -6.24
N ILE A 223 9.81 16.44 -6.97
CA ILE A 223 9.17 15.34 -7.68
C ILE A 223 9.71 14.00 -7.16
N ASN A 224 8.85 13.26 -6.50
CA ASN A 224 9.17 11.92 -5.98
C ASN A 224 8.69 10.83 -6.96
N LEU A 225 9.17 10.91 -8.21
CA LEU A 225 8.90 9.93 -9.25
C LEU A 225 10.20 9.35 -9.77
N ASN A 226 10.12 8.20 -10.45
CA ASN A 226 11.27 7.63 -11.13
C ASN A 226 11.58 8.46 -12.39
N THR A 227 12.54 9.37 -12.29
CA THR A 227 12.94 10.26 -13.37
C THR A 227 14.43 10.13 -13.66
N GLU A 228 14.80 10.18 -14.94
CA GLU A 228 16.19 10.18 -15.42
C GLU A 228 16.43 11.42 -16.28
N VAL A 229 17.36 12.28 -15.85
CA VAL A 229 17.76 13.45 -16.66
C VAL A 229 18.88 13.03 -17.62
N ILE A 230 18.54 12.97 -18.90
CA ILE A 230 19.46 12.60 -19.99
C ILE A 230 20.03 13.83 -20.67
N GLU A 231 21.17 13.66 -21.36
CA GLU A 231 21.82 14.73 -22.11
C GLU A 231 21.26 14.81 -23.53
N ALA A 232 21.04 16.03 -24.02
CA ALA A 232 20.64 16.25 -25.40
C ALA A 232 21.69 15.68 -26.40
N GLY A 233 21.21 14.99 -27.43
CA GLY A 233 22.07 14.44 -28.48
C GLY A 233 22.52 12.99 -28.26
N LYS A 234 22.13 12.32 -27.17
CA LYS A 234 22.25 10.86 -27.05
C LYS A 234 21.15 10.15 -27.86
N PRO A 235 21.34 8.87 -28.25
CA PRO A 235 20.38 8.12 -29.05
C PRO A 235 19.07 7.79 -28.30
N ASP A 236 18.99 8.15 -27.03
CA ASP A 236 17.80 7.96 -26.20
C ASP A 236 16.77 9.06 -26.45
N PHE A 237 15.56 8.68 -26.80
CA PHE A 237 14.45 9.62 -26.96
C PHE A 237 13.95 10.08 -25.59
N PRO A 238 13.85 11.41 -25.33
CA PRO A 238 13.27 11.92 -24.11
C PRO A 238 11.75 11.77 -24.12
N ASP A 239 11.16 11.53 -22.95
CA ASP A 239 9.71 11.57 -22.77
C ASP A 239 9.24 13.04 -22.59
N VAL A 240 10.05 13.86 -21.91
CA VAL A 240 9.75 15.26 -21.63
C VAL A 240 10.97 16.14 -21.88
N ILE A 241 10.75 17.29 -22.46
CA ILE A 241 11.73 18.36 -22.59
C ILE A 241 11.28 19.57 -21.81
N ILE A 242 12.10 20.03 -20.86
CA ILE A 242 11.84 21.24 -20.07
C ILE A 242 12.76 22.34 -20.60
N THR A 243 12.17 23.43 -21.11
CA THR A 243 12.92 24.49 -21.79
C THR A 243 12.27 25.84 -21.58
N ASN A 244 13.02 26.93 -21.87
CA ASN A 244 12.45 28.28 -22.01
C ASN A 244 12.38 28.75 -23.47
N ARG A 245 12.59 27.83 -24.41
CA ARG A 245 12.62 28.16 -25.86
C ARG A 245 11.37 27.60 -26.53
N ASN A 246 10.62 28.47 -27.18
CA ASN A 246 9.49 28.06 -28.03
C ASN A 246 10.04 27.57 -29.38
N ASN A 247 9.42 26.54 -29.94
CA ASN A 247 9.58 26.07 -31.33
C ASN A 247 10.96 25.48 -31.73
N LEU A 248 11.78 25.02 -30.79
CA LEU A 248 13.04 24.35 -31.12
C LEU A 248 12.94 22.84 -31.28
N TYR A 249 11.85 22.26 -30.79
CA TYR A 249 11.67 20.81 -30.81
C TYR A 249 10.46 20.46 -31.65
N GLU A 250 10.60 19.46 -32.52
CA GLU A 250 9.47 18.95 -33.31
C GLU A 250 8.47 18.25 -32.38
N GLU A 251 7.19 18.51 -32.56
CA GLU A 251 6.10 17.99 -31.72
C GLU A 251 5.95 16.47 -31.73
N SER A 252 6.68 15.78 -32.59
CA SER A 252 6.47 14.34 -32.87
C SER A 252 7.09 13.38 -31.85
N VAL A 253 7.94 13.83 -30.92
CA VAL A 253 8.81 12.91 -30.18
C VAL A 253 8.72 13.00 -28.67
N SER A 254 8.28 14.15 -28.12
CA SER A 254 8.31 14.35 -26.67
C SER A 254 7.34 15.45 -26.26
N GLN A 255 6.86 15.37 -25.04
CA GLN A 255 6.08 16.44 -24.45
C GLN A 255 7.01 17.60 -24.08
N VAL A 256 6.75 18.81 -24.63
CA VAL A 256 7.56 20.00 -24.36
C VAL A 256 6.88 20.84 -23.28
N VAL A 257 7.60 21.10 -22.20
CA VAL A 257 7.17 21.97 -21.09
C VAL A 257 7.98 23.25 -21.15
N VAL A 258 7.30 24.37 -21.41
CA VAL A 258 7.95 25.65 -21.55
C VAL A 258 7.80 26.48 -20.27
N TRP A 259 8.93 26.83 -19.64
CA TRP A 259 9.01 27.73 -18.51
C TRP A 259 9.77 29.00 -18.90
N LEU A 260 9.06 30.10 -19.02
CA LEU A 260 9.65 31.40 -19.43
C LEU A 260 10.46 32.05 -18.30
N ASP A 261 10.01 31.87 -17.05
CA ASP A 261 10.64 32.38 -15.83
C ASP A 261 11.09 31.22 -14.92
N PRO A 262 11.84 31.51 -13.84
CA PRO A 262 12.12 30.49 -12.83
C PRO A 262 10.81 29.84 -12.35
N PRO A 263 10.76 28.48 -12.26
CA PRO A 263 9.51 27.76 -12.00
C PRO A 263 8.95 28.08 -10.62
N ARG A 264 7.65 28.32 -10.56
CA ARG A 264 6.88 28.49 -9.34
C ARG A 264 6.30 27.16 -8.88
N ALA A 265 5.73 27.10 -7.69
CA ALA A 265 5.11 25.88 -7.15
C ALA A 265 4.07 25.26 -8.10
N VAL A 266 3.27 26.10 -8.77
CA VAL A 266 2.26 25.65 -9.76
C VAL A 266 2.91 24.99 -10.98
N ASP A 267 4.06 25.47 -11.43
CA ASP A 267 4.78 24.93 -12.58
C ASP A 267 5.33 23.52 -12.27
N TRP A 268 5.86 23.32 -11.06
CA TRP A 268 6.23 22.00 -10.56
C TRP A 268 5.04 21.05 -10.44
N GLY A 269 3.89 21.54 -9.94
CA GLY A 269 2.66 20.76 -9.85
C GLY A 269 2.14 20.32 -11.23
N ASN A 270 2.19 21.18 -12.23
CA ASN A 270 1.81 20.85 -13.61
C ASN A 270 2.78 19.84 -14.24
N LEU A 271 4.09 20.02 -14.03
CA LEU A 271 5.08 19.04 -14.47
C LEU A 271 4.85 17.67 -13.83
N THR A 272 4.56 17.63 -12.52
CA THR A 272 4.28 16.37 -11.82
C THR A 272 3.10 15.63 -12.47
N LYS A 273 2.01 16.31 -12.81
CA LYS A 273 0.85 15.69 -13.50
C LYS A 273 1.26 15.07 -14.84
N ILE A 274 2.04 15.80 -15.64
CA ILE A 274 2.55 15.31 -16.92
C ILE A 274 3.38 14.04 -16.73
N LEU A 275 4.31 14.05 -15.79
CA LEU A 275 5.18 12.90 -15.51
C LEU A 275 4.40 11.68 -15.01
N LEU A 276 3.35 11.89 -14.20
CA LEU A 276 2.47 10.82 -13.74
C LEU A 276 1.69 10.19 -14.89
N THR A 277 1.15 11.00 -15.81
CA THR A 277 0.46 10.49 -17.01
C THR A 277 1.41 9.63 -17.86
N ILE A 278 2.62 10.11 -18.12
CA ILE A 278 3.62 9.34 -18.88
C ILE A 278 3.98 8.04 -18.16
N GLN A 279 4.11 8.07 -16.84
CA GLN A 279 4.42 6.87 -16.05
C GLN A 279 3.29 5.83 -16.12
N GLU A 280 2.03 6.28 -16.11
CA GLU A 280 0.86 5.44 -16.29
C GLU A 280 0.81 4.82 -17.70
N GLU A 281 1.08 5.61 -18.73
CA GLU A 281 1.16 5.13 -20.11
C GLU A 281 2.26 4.06 -20.26
N LYS A 282 3.47 4.33 -19.76
CA LYS A 282 4.57 3.33 -19.76
C LYS A 282 4.19 2.04 -19.02
N TYR A 283 3.45 2.14 -17.93
CA TYR A 283 2.95 0.95 -17.23
C TYR A 283 1.97 0.15 -18.11
N LYS A 284 1.07 0.83 -18.81
CA LYS A 284 0.11 0.19 -19.74
C LYS A 284 0.83 -0.44 -20.93
N ASP A 285 1.76 0.27 -21.54
CA ASP A 285 2.53 -0.21 -22.69
C ASP A 285 3.39 -1.43 -22.37
N SER A 286 3.98 -1.47 -21.18
CA SER A 286 4.75 -2.64 -20.72
C SER A 286 3.90 -3.92 -20.57
N LYS A 287 2.58 -3.83 -20.72
CA LYS A 287 1.63 -4.95 -20.73
C LYS A 287 1.31 -5.48 -22.12
N ILE A 288 1.39 -4.62 -23.14
CA ILE A 288 1.02 -5.01 -24.52
C ILE A 288 1.89 -6.16 -24.99
N ASP A 289 3.12 -6.29 -24.51
CA ASP A 289 3.99 -7.44 -24.73
C ASP A 289 3.55 -8.73 -23.99
N LYS A 290 2.55 -8.65 -23.10
CA LYS A 290 2.02 -9.79 -22.35
C LYS A 290 0.50 -9.71 -22.41
N GLN A 291 -0.11 -10.29 -23.43
CA GLN A 291 -1.56 -10.46 -23.63
C GLN A 291 -2.31 -10.64 -22.29
N ILE A 292 -3.04 -9.61 -21.88
CA ILE A 292 -4.02 -9.70 -20.79
C ILE A 292 -5.31 -9.11 -21.35
N ASP A 293 -6.32 -10.00 -21.44
CA ASP A 293 -7.66 -9.72 -21.88
C ASP A 293 -8.37 -8.66 -21.03
N ASP A 294 -9.29 -7.97 -21.69
CA ASP A 294 -10.06 -6.81 -21.29
C ASP A 294 -10.54 -6.76 -19.82
N PHE A 295 -10.37 -5.59 -19.23
CA PHE A 295 -10.98 -5.23 -17.94
C PHE A 295 -12.50 -5.07 -18.09
N PRO A 296 -13.31 -5.63 -17.19
CA PRO A 296 -14.72 -5.25 -17.11
C PRO A 296 -14.85 -3.83 -16.58
N GLU A 297 -15.39 -2.91 -17.38
CA GLU A 297 -15.66 -1.50 -17.02
C GLU A 297 -16.52 -1.36 -15.76
N GLU A 298 -17.30 -2.35 -15.40
CA GLU A 298 -18.20 -2.37 -14.23
C GLU A 298 -17.52 -2.22 -12.87
N ILE A 299 -16.19 -2.38 -12.78
CA ILE A 299 -15.45 -2.27 -11.51
C ILE A 299 -14.96 -0.83 -11.30
N ILE A 300 -14.68 -0.10 -12.37
CA ILE A 300 -14.25 1.31 -12.31
C ILE A 300 -15.41 2.17 -11.82
N ASP A 301 -16.60 1.99 -12.35
CA ASP A 301 -17.83 2.74 -11.98
C ASP A 301 -18.33 2.53 -10.54
N ARG A 302 -17.78 1.55 -9.81
CA ARG A 302 -18.10 1.31 -8.39
C ARG A 302 -17.01 1.77 -7.43
N ILE A 303 -15.89 2.23 -7.97
CA ILE A 303 -14.74 2.73 -7.21
C ILE A 303 -14.67 4.26 -7.33
N GLU A 304 -15.22 4.86 -8.39
CA GLU A 304 -15.55 6.28 -8.52
C GLU A 304 -16.87 6.61 -7.80
#